data_e6c5225395f5b586ecc102efc07673f6
#
_entry.id   e6c5225395f5b586ecc102efc07673f6
#
_cell.length_a   1.000
_cell.length_b   1.000
_cell.length_c   1.000
_cell.angle_alpha   90.00
_cell.angle_beta   90.00
_cell.angle_gamma   90.00
#
_symmetry.space_group_name_H-M   'P 1'
#
loop_
_entity.id
_entity.type
_entity.pdbx_description
1 polymer ?
#
loop_
_entity_poly.entity_id
_entity_poly.type
_entity_poly.pdbx_seq_one_letter_code
_entity_poly.pdbx_strand_id
1 'polypeptide(L)'
;MSTRYWCESAWIDGAVAHGVLLSADDTGTLTAVETGIDTAPSDAEAVSGFVLPGGVNAHSHAFHRMLRGRTHGDGGTFWTWREVMYSVAAKLDPQAYETVARAVFAEMLAGGYTSVGEFHYVHHAQDGTPYGTERPRGDANDDAGHRAHAMERALARAAASAGIRIRLLDTCYLTGGIDSELSAEQARFGDGTIDGYMDRHAGLIGAFADEFPVETPGESFVHVGAAIHSIRAVPAANLQRFTELSGPVHVHLSEQPAENEASQEAYGATPTEVLARSGVVDDRLSAVHATHLSEEDIAILGGSRSTIVMCPCTEADLADGIGPVRELADAGAVISLGSDQIGRASCRERV
;
A
#
# COMPACT_ATOMS: atom_id res chain seq x y z
N MET A 1 -3.37 20.31 -25.08
CA MET A 1 -3.77 21.70 -24.70
C MET A 1 -3.64 21.80 -23.19
N SER A 2 -3.00 22.86 -22.67
CA SER A 2 -2.90 23.02 -21.21
C SER A 2 -4.26 23.36 -20.61
N THR A 3 -4.65 22.68 -19.54
CA THR A 3 -5.83 23.00 -18.74
C THR A 3 -5.42 23.97 -17.65
N ARG A 4 -6.20 25.02 -17.40
CA ARG A 4 -5.92 26.02 -16.38
C ARG A 4 -7.06 26.07 -15.37
N TYR A 5 -6.73 26.11 -14.08
CA TYR A 5 -7.67 26.25 -12.98
C TYR A 5 -7.33 27.48 -12.17
N TRP A 6 -8.29 28.37 -11.99
CA TRP A 6 -8.16 29.49 -11.06
C TRP A 6 -8.88 29.15 -9.76
N CYS A 7 -8.13 29.09 -8.66
CA CYS A 7 -8.63 28.75 -7.34
C CYS A 7 -8.74 30.03 -6.50
N GLU A 8 -9.91 30.26 -5.89
CA GLU A 8 -10.13 31.38 -4.98
C GLU A 8 -9.12 31.39 -3.84
N SER A 9 -8.87 30.20 -3.26
CA SER A 9 -7.86 29.95 -2.25
C SER A 9 -7.30 28.54 -2.39
N ALA A 10 -6.00 28.35 -2.14
CA ALA A 10 -5.37 27.03 -2.15
C ALA A 10 -4.28 26.92 -1.09
N TRP A 11 -3.99 25.70 -0.68
CA TRP A 11 -2.82 25.36 0.14
C TRP A 11 -1.62 25.14 -0.76
N ILE A 12 -0.65 26.05 -0.72
CA ILE A 12 0.57 26.02 -1.54
C ILE A 12 1.77 26.17 -0.62
N ASP A 13 2.73 25.27 -0.75
CA ASP A 13 4.01 25.28 -0.02
C ASP A 13 3.88 25.50 1.50
N GLY A 14 2.90 24.84 2.11
CA GLY A 14 2.69 24.92 3.56
C GLY A 14 1.93 26.15 4.04
N ALA A 15 1.35 26.96 3.14
CA ALA A 15 0.61 28.16 3.48
C ALA A 15 -0.67 28.33 2.64
N VAL A 16 -1.59 29.15 3.14
CA VAL A 16 -2.77 29.56 2.37
C VAL A 16 -2.38 30.66 1.38
N ALA A 17 -2.65 30.43 0.10
CA ALA A 17 -2.52 31.41 -0.97
C ALA A 17 -3.90 31.75 -1.55
N HIS A 18 -4.09 33.00 -2.01
CA HIS A 18 -5.32 33.46 -2.63
C HIS A 18 -5.09 33.79 -4.12
N GLY A 19 -6.15 33.61 -4.93
CA GLY A 19 -6.08 33.85 -6.37
C GLY A 19 -4.99 33.00 -7.01
N VAL A 20 -5.08 31.66 -6.87
CA VAL A 20 -4.07 30.72 -7.36
C VAL A 20 -4.45 30.21 -8.72
N LEU A 21 -3.57 30.41 -9.72
CA LEU A 21 -3.73 29.87 -11.05
C LEU A 21 -2.82 28.66 -11.22
N LEU A 22 -3.43 27.50 -11.42
CA LEU A 22 -2.77 26.23 -11.70
C LEU A 22 -2.82 25.98 -13.20
N SER A 23 -1.68 25.72 -13.83
CA SER A 23 -1.61 25.29 -15.22
C SER A 23 -1.14 23.84 -15.28
N ALA A 24 -1.90 22.98 -15.96
CA ALA A 24 -1.53 21.58 -16.18
C ALA A 24 -1.43 21.31 -17.69
N ASP A 25 -0.49 20.44 -18.07
CA ASP A 25 -0.40 19.94 -19.44
C ASP A 25 -1.47 18.88 -19.72
N ASP A 26 -1.42 18.26 -20.90
CA ASP A 26 -2.38 17.23 -21.33
C ASP A 26 -2.20 15.87 -20.62
N THR A 27 -1.12 15.70 -19.86
CA THR A 27 -0.91 14.55 -18.98
C THR A 27 -1.47 14.79 -17.57
N GLY A 28 -1.87 16.02 -17.24
CA GLY A 28 -2.31 16.43 -15.91
C GLY A 28 -1.17 16.86 -14.97
N THR A 29 0.06 16.98 -15.51
CA THR A 29 1.20 17.47 -14.73
C THR A 29 1.13 18.99 -14.60
N LEU A 30 1.28 19.51 -13.35
CA LEU A 30 1.33 20.96 -13.12
C LEU A 30 2.60 21.55 -13.72
N THR A 31 2.45 22.47 -14.65
CA THR A 31 3.54 23.17 -15.33
C THR A 31 3.81 24.55 -14.74
N ALA A 32 2.81 25.16 -14.11
CA ALA A 32 2.95 26.43 -13.42
C ALA A 32 1.95 26.54 -12.25
N VAL A 33 2.38 27.24 -11.19
CA VAL A 33 1.58 27.68 -10.05
C VAL A 33 1.85 29.16 -9.84
N GLU A 34 0.83 30.00 -10.06
CA GLU A 34 0.90 31.45 -9.91
C GLU A 34 -0.05 31.89 -8.81
N THR A 35 0.33 32.85 -7.98
CA THR A 35 -0.48 33.33 -6.86
C THR A 35 -0.77 34.84 -7.00
N GLY A 36 -1.82 35.32 -6.33
CA GLY A 36 -2.17 36.75 -6.33
C GLY A 36 -2.88 37.19 -7.62
N ILE A 37 -3.55 36.29 -8.32
CA ILE A 37 -4.37 36.60 -9.49
C ILE A 37 -5.78 36.98 -9.01
N ASP A 38 -6.10 38.26 -8.98
CA ASP A 38 -7.34 38.79 -8.37
C ASP A 38 -8.63 38.27 -9.05
N THR A 39 -8.59 37.96 -10.32
CA THR A 39 -9.76 37.50 -11.08
C THR A 39 -9.40 36.32 -12.00
N ALA A 40 -10.35 35.37 -12.09
CA ALA A 40 -10.19 34.22 -12.97
C ALA A 40 -9.96 34.65 -14.44
N PRO A 41 -8.85 34.23 -15.07
CA PRO A 41 -8.68 34.41 -16.51
C PRO A 41 -9.80 33.74 -17.31
N SER A 42 -10.17 34.29 -18.47
CA SER A 42 -11.27 33.77 -19.28
C SER A 42 -11.02 32.39 -19.89
N ASP A 43 -9.77 31.95 -19.91
CA ASP A 43 -9.31 30.63 -20.38
C ASP A 43 -9.01 29.65 -19.22
N ALA A 44 -9.38 30.00 -17.98
CA ALA A 44 -9.24 29.15 -16.82
C ALA A 44 -10.61 28.75 -16.25
N GLU A 45 -10.73 27.52 -15.77
CA GLU A 45 -11.86 27.07 -14.99
C GLU A 45 -11.78 27.64 -13.57
N ALA A 46 -12.83 28.34 -13.14
CA ALA A 46 -12.87 28.91 -11.79
C ALA A 46 -13.33 27.88 -10.76
N VAL A 47 -12.48 27.61 -9.77
CA VAL A 47 -12.74 26.71 -8.65
C VAL A 47 -12.98 27.55 -7.40
N SER A 48 -14.21 27.56 -6.91
CA SER A 48 -14.59 28.28 -5.68
C SER A 48 -14.19 27.51 -4.44
N GLY A 49 -13.97 28.24 -3.33
CA GLY A 49 -13.65 27.68 -2.04
C GLY A 49 -12.16 27.46 -1.84
N PHE A 50 -11.82 26.48 -0.99
CA PHE A 50 -10.44 26.20 -0.60
C PHE A 50 -9.95 24.90 -1.21
N VAL A 51 -8.91 24.97 -2.02
CA VAL A 51 -8.31 23.83 -2.72
C VAL A 51 -7.14 23.27 -1.93
N LEU A 52 -7.14 21.99 -1.71
CA LEU A 52 -6.08 21.23 -1.05
C LEU A 52 -5.42 20.27 -2.07
N PRO A 53 -4.14 19.96 -1.94
CA PRO A 53 -3.56 18.81 -2.62
C PRO A 53 -4.35 17.55 -2.32
N GLY A 54 -4.48 16.66 -3.31
CA GLY A 54 -5.12 15.36 -3.11
C GLY A 54 -4.39 14.55 -2.05
N GLY A 55 -5.15 13.85 -1.21
CA GLY A 55 -4.60 13.01 -0.16
C GLY A 55 -3.86 11.78 -0.72
N VAL A 56 -2.88 11.30 0.02
CA VAL A 56 -2.23 10.01 -0.21
C VAL A 56 -2.70 9.03 0.86
N ASN A 57 -3.26 7.90 0.43
CA ASN A 57 -3.51 6.76 1.30
C ASN A 57 -2.28 5.85 1.25
N ALA A 58 -1.43 5.90 2.27
CA ALA A 58 -0.13 5.24 2.23
C ALA A 58 -0.20 3.72 2.46
N HIS A 59 -1.34 3.20 2.92
CA HIS A 59 -1.51 1.76 3.14
C HIS A 59 -2.97 1.34 2.98
N SER A 60 -3.20 0.31 2.17
CA SER A 60 -4.52 -0.22 1.84
C SER A 60 -4.41 -1.69 1.46
N HIS A 61 -5.45 -2.44 1.79
CA HIS A 61 -5.75 -3.78 1.27
C HIS A 61 -7.17 -3.74 0.67
N ALA A 62 -7.32 -3.46 -0.61
CA ALA A 62 -8.63 -3.23 -1.22
C ALA A 62 -9.63 -4.38 -0.95
N PHE A 63 -9.17 -5.64 -0.93
CA PHE A 63 -10.05 -6.78 -0.67
C PHE A 63 -10.58 -6.84 0.76
N HIS A 64 -9.91 -6.24 1.76
CA HIS A 64 -10.39 -6.16 3.14
C HIS A 64 -11.72 -5.41 3.25
N ARG A 65 -12.06 -4.59 2.25
CA ARG A 65 -13.37 -3.92 2.18
C ARG A 65 -14.54 -4.91 2.20
N MET A 66 -14.33 -6.14 1.74
CA MET A 66 -15.33 -7.21 1.80
C MET A 66 -15.60 -7.70 3.24
N LEU A 67 -14.75 -7.35 4.19
CA LEU A 67 -14.90 -7.70 5.61
C LEU A 67 -15.80 -6.73 6.38
N ARG A 68 -16.13 -5.58 5.78
CA ARG A 68 -16.95 -4.54 6.44
C ARG A 68 -18.23 -5.13 7.04
N GLY A 69 -18.44 -4.86 8.33
CA GLY A 69 -19.62 -5.33 9.07
C GLY A 69 -19.63 -6.82 9.39
N ARG A 70 -18.54 -7.55 9.13
CA ARG A 70 -18.44 -8.99 9.38
C ARG A 70 -17.50 -9.36 10.51
N THR A 71 -16.72 -8.40 11.00
CA THR A 71 -15.61 -8.63 11.96
C THR A 71 -15.90 -8.06 13.35
N HIS A 72 -17.01 -7.34 13.55
CA HIS A 72 -17.33 -6.69 14.82
C HIS A 72 -18.31 -7.49 15.72
N GLY A 73 -18.65 -8.74 15.35
CA GLY A 73 -19.47 -9.62 16.16
C GLY A 73 -18.68 -10.25 17.31
N ASP A 74 -19.31 -10.37 18.49
CA ASP A 74 -18.83 -11.18 19.64
C ASP A 74 -17.44 -10.80 20.19
N GLY A 75 -17.06 -9.50 20.19
CA GLY A 75 -15.79 -9.04 20.73
C GLY A 75 -14.61 -9.44 19.84
N GLY A 76 -14.74 -9.23 18.53
CA GLY A 76 -13.76 -9.60 17.51
C GLY A 76 -12.33 -9.19 17.87
N THR A 77 -11.41 -10.15 17.73
CA THR A 77 -9.98 -9.98 17.92
C THR A 77 -9.27 -10.05 16.58
N PHE A 78 -8.01 -9.64 16.51
CA PHE A 78 -7.14 -9.86 15.35
C PHE A 78 -7.23 -11.30 14.81
N TRP A 79 -7.31 -12.31 15.66
CA TRP A 79 -7.37 -13.73 15.27
C TRP A 79 -8.69 -14.12 14.59
N THR A 80 -9.82 -13.68 15.14
CA THR A 80 -11.13 -13.93 14.52
C THR A 80 -11.29 -13.16 13.21
N TRP A 81 -10.75 -11.95 13.13
CA TRP A 81 -10.67 -11.18 11.89
C TRP A 81 -9.86 -11.92 10.82
N ARG A 82 -8.70 -12.50 11.20
CA ARG A 82 -7.81 -13.22 10.28
C ARG A 82 -8.49 -14.44 9.63
N GLU A 83 -9.31 -15.20 10.39
CA GLU A 83 -10.07 -16.34 9.85
C GLU A 83 -11.08 -15.89 8.78
N VAL A 84 -11.82 -14.80 9.05
CA VAL A 84 -12.76 -14.24 8.08
C VAL A 84 -12.04 -13.72 6.85
N MET A 85 -10.89 -13.07 7.02
CA MET A 85 -10.04 -12.58 5.94
C MET A 85 -9.60 -13.73 5.03
N TYR A 86 -9.12 -14.84 5.56
CA TYR A 86 -8.75 -16.01 4.75
C TYR A 86 -9.93 -16.55 3.95
N SER A 87 -11.12 -16.61 4.57
CA SER A 87 -12.34 -17.08 3.89
C SER A 87 -12.75 -16.19 2.71
N VAL A 88 -12.49 -14.90 2.81
CA VAL A 88 -12.70 -13.92 1.71
C VAL A 88 -11.60 -14.06 0.66
N ALA A 89 -10.35 -14.06 1.09
CA ALA A 89 -9.23 -14.24 0.19
C ALA A 89 -9.37 -15.51 -0.65
N ALA A 90 -9.77 -16.64 -0.04
CA ALA A 90 -9.96 -17.92 -0.74
C ALA A 90 -10.98 -17.89 -1.90
N LYS A 91 -11.88 -16.90 -1.93
CA LYS A 91 -12.92 -16.77 -2.98
C LYS A 91 -12.57 -15.73 -4.05
N LEU A 92 -11.48 -15.01 -3.85
CA LEU A 92 -11.10 -13.91 -4.72
C LEU A 92 -10.44 -14.47 -5.98
N ASP A 93 -11.00 -14.14 -7.13
CA ASP A 93 -10.38 -14.32 -8.44
C ASP A 93 -10.04 -12.93 -9.05
N PRO A 94 -9.29 -12.85 -10.15
CA PRO A 94 -8.89 -11.57 -10.74
C PRO A 94 -10.07 -10.67 -11.10
N GLN A 95 -11.19 -11.22 -11.59
CA GLN A 95 -12.37 -10.44 -11.99
C GLN A 95 -13.09 -9.86 -10.77
N ALA A 96 -13.28 -10.66 -9.74
CA ALA A 96 -13.86 -10.23 -8.48
C ALA A 96 -12.98 -9.17 -7.82
N TYR A 97 -11.65 -9.37 -7.85
CA TYR A 97 -10.70 -8.42 -7.27
C TYR A 97 -10.75 -7.07 -7.99
N GLU A 98 -10.71 -7.06 -9.32
CA GLU A 98 -10.85 -5.83 -10.10
C GLU A 98 -12.13 -5.07 -9.78
N THR A 99 -13.24 -5.79 -9.65
CA THR A 99 -14.56 -5.20 -9.33
C THR A 99 -14.56 -4.54 -7.95
N VAL A 100 -14.06 -5.25 -6.93
CA VAL A 100 -13.98 -4.74 -5.56
C VAL A 100 -13.00 -3.57 -5.46
N ALA A 101 -11.79 -3.73 -6.00
CA ALA A 101 -10.77 -2.70 -5.95
C ALA A 101 -11.20 -1.40 -6.66
N ARG A 102 -11.86 -1.49 -7.80
CA ARG A 102 -12.41 -0.33 -8.50
C ARG A 102 -13.41 0.44 -7.65
N ALA A 103 -14.31 -0.26 -6.94
CA ALA A 103 -15.26 0.38 -6.04
C ALA A 103 -14.56 1.07 -4.86
N VAL A 104 -13.56 0.41 -4.27
CA VAL A 104 -12.74 0.96 -3.19
C VAL A 104 -11.97 2.20 -3.63
N PHE A 105 -11.33 2.15 -4.79
CA PHE A 105 -10.56 3.28 -5.32
C PHE A 105 -11.46 4.47 -5.70
N ALA A 106 -12.66 4.21 -6.21
CA ALA A 106 -13.65 5.26 -6.44
C ALA A 106 -14.12 5.91 -5.11
N GLU A 107 -14.29 5.10 -4.04
CA GLU A 107 -14.62 5.62 -2.70
C GLU A 107 -13.47 6.47 -2.13
N MET A 108 -12.20 6.06 -2.34
CA MET A 108 -11.03 6.86 -1.97
C MET A 108 -11.00 8.21 -2.67
N LEU A 109 -11.24 8.23 -4.00
CA LEU A 109 -11.30 9.47 -4.78
C LEU A 109 -12.43 10.38 -4.30
N ALA A 110 -13.62 9.84 -4.00
CA ALA A 110 -14.71 10.59 -3.41
C ALA A 110 -14.37 11.17 -2.03
N GLY A 111 -13.47 10.49 -1.28
CA GLY A 111 -12.88 10.96 -0.01
C GLY A 111 -11.73 11.96 -0.19
N GLY A 112 -11.34 12.30 -1.42
CA GLY A 112 -10.28 13.26 -1.74
C GLY A 112 -8.86 12.65 -1.77
N TYR A 113 -8.72 11.32 -1.79
CA TYR A 113 -7.44 10.67 -2.04
C TYR A 113 -7.19 10.53 -3.53
N THR A 114 -6.00 10.87 -4.00
CA THR A 114 -5.60 10.80 -5.41
C THR A 114 -4.51 9.75 -5.66
N SER A 115 -3.94 9.21 -4.59
CA SER A 115 -2.89 8.19 -4.66
C SER A 115 -3.07 7.16 -3.54
N VAL A 116 -2.70 5.91 -3.82
CA VAL A 116 -2.77 4.81 -2.87
C VAL A 116 -1.52 3.92 -2.92
N GLY A 117 -1.00 3.55 -1.74
CA GLY A 117 -0.10 2.42 -1.55
C GLY A 117 -0.94 1.18 -1.26
N GLU A 118 -1.08 0.30 -2.22
CA GLU A 118 -1.88 -0.92 -2.11
C GLU A 118 -0.98 -2.10 -1.75
N PHE A 119 -1.09 -2.57 -0.53
CA PHE A 119 -0.28 -3.67 0.02
C PHE A 119 -0.90 -5.00 -0.41
N HIS A 120 -0.30 -5.61 -1.44
CA HIS A 120 -0.86 -6.73 -2.15
C HIS A 120 -0.09 -8.03 -1.90
N TYR A 121 -0.78 -9.07 -1.39
CA TYR A 121 -0.20 -10.38 -1.11
C TYR A 121 -1.04 -11.57 -1.62
N VAL A 122 -2.07 -11.34 -2.43
CA VAL A 122 -2.91 -12.41 -3.00
C VAL A 122 -2.47 -12.65 -4.45
N HIS A 123 -1.36 -13.36 -4.65
CA HIS A 123 -0.67 -13.46 -5.94
C HIS A 123 -1.18 -14.59 -6.83
N HIS A 124 -1.51 -15.73 -6.23
CA HIS A 124 -1.73 -16.99 -6.94
C HIS A 124 -3.20 -17.42 -6.94
N ALA A 125 -3.52 -18.46 -7.72
CA ALA A 125 -4.81 -19.11 -7.69
C ALA A 125 -5.10 -19.68 -6.30
N GLN A 126 -6.34 -20.11 -6.07
CA GLN A 126 -6.79 -20.57 -4.75
C GLN A 126 -5.97 -21.75 -4.18
N ASP A 127 -5.42 -22.58 -5.06
CA ASP A 127 -4.56 -23.73 -4.72
C ASP A 127 -3.07 -23.39 -4.61
N GLY A 128 -2.70 -22.10 -4.73
CA GLY A 128 -1.32 -21.64 -4.75
C GLY A 128 -0.63 -21.73 -6.09
N THR A 129 -1.30 -22.18 -7.16
CA THR A 129 -0.71 -22.25 -8.49
C THR A 129 -0.53 -20.84 -9.07
N PRO A 130 0.68 -20.47 -9.56
CA PRO A 130 0.90 -19.18 -10.21
C PRO A 130 0.03 -19.02 -11.46
N TYR A 131 -0.60 -17.86 -11.63
CA TYR A 131 -1.31 -17.54 -12.86
C TYR A 131 -0.35 -17.52 -14.07
N GLY A 132 -0.84 -17.96 -15.23
CA GLY A 132 -0.04 -18.03 -16.47
C GLY A 132 0.71 -19.36 -16.67
N THR A 133 0.74 -20.24 -15.68
CA THR A 133 1.36 -21.58 -15.82
C THR A 133 0.42 -22.63 -16.42
N GLU A 134 -0.89 -22.36 -16.49
CA GLU A 134 -1.85 -23.26 -17.09
C GLU A 134 -1.63 -23.39 -18.60
N ARG A 135 -1.77 -24.62 -19.15
CA ARG A 135 -1.73 -24.83 -20.59
C ARG A 135 -2.90 -24.09 -21.26
N PRO A 136 -2.67 -23.44 -22.43
CA PRO A 136 -3.72 -22.77 -23.19
C PRO A 136 -4.90 -23.71 -23.42
N ARG A 137 -6.12 -23.30 -23.04
CA ARG A 137 -7.35 -24.02 -23.41
C ARG A 137 -7.71 -23.66 -24.86
N GLY A 138 -6.92 -24.15 -25.83
CA GLY A 138 -7.38 -24.26 -27.23
C GLY A 138 -7.32 -23.02 -28.11
N ASP A 139 -7.01 -21.82 -27.62
CA ASP A 139 -6.85 -20.63 -28.44
C ASP A 139 -5.37 -20.29 -28.64
N ALA A 140 -4.92 -20.31 -29.90
CA ALA A 140 -3.53 -20.06 -30.29
C ALA A 140 -3.03 -18.62 -29.98
N ASN A 141 -3.94 -17.72 -29.54
CA ASN A 141 -3.67 -16.33 -29.15
C ASN A 141 -3.69 -16.12 -27.64
N ASP A 142 -3.86 -17.17 -26.82
CA ASP A 142 -3.86 -17.06 -25.36
C ASP A 142 -2.41 -17.07 -24.85
N ASP A 143 -1.79 -15.90 -24.81
CA ASP A 143 -0.43 -15.68 -24.39
C ASP A 143 -0.29 -15.88 -22.86
N ALA A 144 0.53 -16.84 -22.44
CA ALA A 144 0.83 -17.10 -21.02
C ALA A 144 1.37 -15.84 -20.30
N GLY A 145 2.07 -14.97 -21.01
CA GLY A 145 2.54 -13.67 -20.50
C GLY A 145 1.41 -12.76 -20.09
N HIS A 146 0.29 -12.72 -20.83
CA HIS A 146 -0.89 -11.92 -20.49
C HIS A 146 -1.69 -12.49 -19.31
N ARG A 147 -1.48 -13.75 -18.94
CA ARG A 147 -2.13 -14.37 -17.79
C ARG A 147 -1.28 -14.33 -16.51
N ALA A 148 0.02 -14.15 -16.64
CA ALA A 148 0.89 -13.95 -15.50
C ALA A 148 0.48 -12.67 -14.74
N HIS A 149 0.69 -12.67 -13.43
CA HIS A 149 0.35 -11.52 -12.57
C HIS A 149 -1.12 -11.07 -12.68
N ALA A 150 -2.05 -12.03 -12.80
CA ALA A 150 -3.46 -11.72 -13.07
C ALA A 150 -4.12 -10.90 -11.95
N MET A 151 -3.73 -11.12 -10.70
CA MET A 151 -4.25 -10.39 -9.54
C MET A 151 -3.71 -8.96 -9.49
N GLU A 152 -2.42 -8.79 -9.74
CA GLU A 152 -1.73 -7.50 -9.82
C GLU A 152 -2.28 -6.65 -10.98
N ARG A 153 -2.48 -7.27 -12.14
CA ARG A 153 -3.12 -6.62 -13.30
C ARG A 153 -4.55 -6.19 -13.02
N ALA A 154 -5.30 -6.97 -12.24
CA ALA A 154 -6.65 -6.61 -11.82
C ALA A 154 -6.65 -5.31 -10.98
N LEU A 155 -5.72 -5.18 -10.05
CA LEU A 155 -5.55 -3.95 -9.26
C LEU A 155 -5.13 -2.75 -10.12
N ALA A 156 -4.17 -2.94 -11.02
CA ALA A 156 -3.70 -1.89 -11.92
C ALA A 156 -4.82 -1.37 -12.84
N ARG A 157 -5.62 -2.29 -13.43
CA ARG A 157 -6.78 -1.90 -14.25
C ARG A 157 -7.87 -1.22 -13.41
N ALA A 158 -8.11 -1.68 -12.19
CA ALA A 158 -9.06 -1.05 -11.27
C ALA A 158 -8.64 0.39 -10.94
N ALA A 159 -7.37 0.62 -10.65
CA ALA A 159 -6.82 1.94 -10.35
C ALA A 159 -6.91 2.87 -11.58
N ALA A 160 -6.48 2.41 -12.74
CA ALA A 160 -6.55 3.16 -14.00
C ALA A 160 -8.01 3.52 -14.37
N SER A 161 -8.94 2.56 -14.22
CA SER A 161 -10.37 2.78 -14.48
C SER A 161 -11.02 3.75 -13.50
N ALA A 162 -10.58 3.75 -12.23
CA ALA A 162 -11.06 4.70 -11.24
C ALA A 162 -10.42 6.10 -11.41
N GLY A 163 -9.22 6.19 -11.95
CA GLY A 163 -8.46 7.42 -12.09
C GLY A 163 -7.60 7.77 -10.85
N ILE A 164 -7.22 6.78 -10.04
CA ILE A 164 -6.34 6.94 -8.88
C ILE A 164 -4.92 6.44 -9.21
N ARG A 165 -3.91 7.14 -8.73
CA ARG A 165 -2.52 6.64 -8.81
C ARG A 165 -2.29 5.53 -7.80
N ILE A 166 -1.70 4.42 -8.24
CA ILE A 166 -1.39 3.28 -7.39
C ILE A 166 0.12 3.01 -7.33
N ARG A 167 0.63 2.88 -6.11
CA ARG A 167 1.86 2.15 -5.83
C ARG A 167 1.44 0.75 -5.42
N LEU A 168 1.53 -0.21 -6.34
CA LEU A 168 1.29 -1.62 -6.05
C LEU A 168 2.47 -2.18 -5.27
N LEU A 169 2.28 -2.40 -3.99
CA LEU A 169 3.29 -2.94 -3.07
C LEU A 169 3.24 -4.46 -3.15
N ASP A 170 4.05 -5.00 -4.04
CA ASP A 170 4.18 -6.43 -4.28
C ASP A 170 4.84 -7.10 -3.07
N THR A 171 4.10 -7.95 -2.37
CA THR A 171 4.44 -8.37 -1.02
C THR A 171 5.04 -9.76 -0.98
N CYS A 172 6.21 -9.88 -0.37
CA CYS A 172 6.83 -11.16 -0.04
C CYS A 172 6.15 -11.83 1.15
N TYR A 173 5.77 -13.10 0.97
CA TYR A 173 5.14 -13.94 1.99
C TYR A 173 5.69 -15.36 1.86
N LEU A 174 6.50 -15.84 2.79
CA LEU A 174 7.21 -17.13 2.68
C LEU A 174 6.80 -18.15 3.74
N THR A 175 6.37 -17.68 4.92
CA THR A 175 6.07 -18.54 6.07
C THR A 175 4.75 -18.16 6.73
N GLY A 176 4.09 -19.12 7.37
CA GLY A 176 2.79 -18.91 8.04
C GLY A 176 2.87 -18.21 9.39
N GLY A 177 4.08 -18.12 9.92
CA GLY A 177 4.49 -17.53 11.18
C GLY A 177 5.98 -17.74 11.36
N ILE A 178 6.58 -17.21 12.43
CA ILE A 178 7.98 -17.49 12.75
C ILE A 178 8.12 -19.00 12.95
N ASP A 179 9.04 -19.63 12.21
CA ASP A 179 9.29 -21.08 12.19
C ASP A 179 8.08 -21.96 11.82
N SER A 180 7.10 -21.42 11.09
CA SER A 180 5.89 -22.15 10.69
C SER A 180 5.74 -22.15 9.17
N GLU A 181 5.44 -23.31 8.58
CA GLU A 181 5.12 -23.41 7.16
C GLU A 181 3.80 -22.69 6.83
N LEU A 182 3.59 -22.35 5.55
CA LEU A 182 2.33 -21.80 5.07
C LEU A 182 1.19 -22.81 5.27
N SER A 183 0.06 -22.35 5.80
CA SER A 183 -1.17 -23.15 5.78
C SER A 183 -1.75 -23.25 4.36
N ALA A 184 -2.73 -24.12 4.17
CA ALA A 184 -3.40 -24.26 2.88
C ALA A 184 -4.09 -22.95 2.46
N GLU A 185 -4.64 -22.17 3.41
CA GLU A 185 -5.27 -20.88 3.16
C GLU A 185 -4.26 -19.82 2.74
N GLN A 186 -3.00 -19.96 3.16
CA GLN A 186 -1.91 -19.03 2.86
C GLN A 186 -1.15 -19.41 1.57
N ALA A 187 -1.37 -20.59 1.00
CA ALA A 187 -0.64 -21.09 -0.18
C ALA A 187 -0.66 -20.09 -1.34
N ARG A 188 -1.76 -19.37 -1.54
CA ARG A 188 -1.91 -18.37 -2.59
C ARG A 188 -1.15 -17.05 -2.37
N PHE A 189 -0.49 -16.87 -1.21
CA PHE A 189 0.29 -15.68 -0.88
C PHE A 189 1.78 -15.85 -1.17
N GLY A 190 2.25 -17.09 -1.16
CA GLY A 190 3.67 -17.40 -1.10
C GLY A 190 4.29 -17.85 -2.40
N ASP A 191 5.53 -17.41 -2.61
CA ASP A 191 6.38 -17.78 -3.76
C ASP A 191 7.32 -18.96 -3.44
N GLY A 192 7.14 -19.62 -2.30
CA GLY A 192 7.93 -20.75 -1.83
C GLY A 192 9.31 -20.37 -1.31
N THR A 193 10.05 -19.51 -2.00
CA THR A 193 11.40 -19.05 -1.62
C THR A 193 11.58 -17.56 -1.85
N ILE A 194 12.62 -16.99 -1.25
CA ILE A 194 12.97 -15.57 -1.50
C ILE A 194 13.37 -15.36 -2.97
N ASP A 195 14.05 -16.29 -3.60
CA ASP A 195 14.40 -16.18 -5.01
C ASP A 195 13.16 -16.26 -5.90
N GLY A 196 12.17 -17.11 -5.56
CA GLY A 196 10.87 -17.14 -6.23
C GLY A 196 10.15 -15.79 -6.17
N TYR A 197 10.13 -15.14 -4.99
CA TYR A 197 9.61 -13.78 -4.86
C TYR A 197 10.38 -12.79 -5.73
N MET A 198 11.71 -12.78 -5.67
CA MET A 198 12.53 -11.84 -6.46
C MET A 198 12.31 -12.00 -7.95
N ASP A 199 12.21 -13.23 -8.44
CA ASP A 199 11.93 -13.53 -9.84
C ASP A 199 10.52 -13.06 -10.26
N ARG A 200 9.50 -13.32 -9.42
CA ARG A 200 8.13 -12.84 -9.67
C ARG A 200 8.05 -11.32 -9.65
N HIS A 201 8.69 -10.68 -8.69
CA HIS A 201 8.74 -9.22 -8.56
C HIS A 201 9.40 -8.56 -9.78
N ALA A 202 10.55 -9.08 -10.21
CA ALA A 202 11.23 -8.60 -11.41
C ALA A 202 10.39 -8.80 -12.68
N GLY A 203 9.72 -9.97 -12.80
CA GLY A 203 8.77 -10.25 -13.88
C GLY A 203 7.59 -9.30 -13.91
N LEU A 204 7.03 -8.95 -12.75
CA LEU A 204 5.94 -7.97 -12.61
C LEU A 204 6.36 -6.57 -13.06
N ILE A 205 7.55 -6.11 -12.62
CA ILE A 205 8.09 -4.82 -13.05
C ILE A 205 8.25 -4.78 -14.58
N GLY A 206 8.81 -5.83 -15.19
CA GLY A 206 8.97 -5.94 -16.64
C GLY A 206 7.62 -5.90 -17.36
N ALA A 207 6.64 -6.70 -16.91
CA ALA A 207 5.32 -6.76 -17.51
C ALA A 207 4.57 -5.41 -17.42
N PHE A 208 4.72 -4.70 -16.30
CA PHE A 208 4.05 -3.41 -16.11
C PHE A 208 4.74 -2.27 -16.84
N ALA A 209 6.05 -2.33 -17.07
CA ALA A 209 6.74 -1.38 -17.92
C ALA A 209 6.24 -1.41 -19.37
N ASP A 210 5.85 -2.59 -19.86
CA ASP A 210 5.28 -2.76 -21.19
C ASP A 210 3.80 -2.36 -21.27
N GLU A 211 3.01 -2.71 -20.24
CA GLU A 211 1.54 -2.52 -20.24
C GLU A 211 1.12 -1.11 -19.79
N PHE A 212 1.90 -0.50 -18.90
CA PHE A 212 1.67 0.84 -18.37
C PHE A 212 2.92 1.71 -18.59
N PRO A 213 3.30 1.98 -19.86
CA PRO A 213 4.52 2.70 -20.17
C PRO A 213 4.50 4.10 -19.56
N VAL A 214 5.63 4.50 -19.01
CA VAL A 214 5.85 5.83 -18.47
C VAL A 214 6.49 6.65 -19.60
N GLU A 215 5.72 7.50 -20.26
CA GLU A 215 6.26 8.40 -21.29
C GLU A 215 7.13 9.49 -20.65
N THR A 216 6.80 9.90 -19.44
CA THR A 216 7.56 10.88 -18.65
C THR A 216 7.64 10.43 -17.18
N PRO A 217 8.78 10.56 -16.49
CA PRO A 217 8.89 10.27 -15.07
C PRO A 217 7.84 11.04 -14.24
N GLY A 218 7.00 10.30 -13.51
CA GLY A 218 5.90 10.85 -12.70
C GLY A 218 4.51 10.81 -13.32
N GLU A 219 4.36 10.44 -14.60
CA GLU A 219 3.09 10.41 -15.29
C GLU A 219 2.33 9.07 -15.18
N SER A 220 3.03 7.97 -14.87
CA SER A 220 2.35 6.68 -14.74
C SER A 220 1.36 6.66 -13.59
N PHE A 221 0.17 6.13 -13.86
CA PHE A 221 -0.83 5.83 -12.83
C PHE A 221 -0.49 4.59 -12.01
N VAL A 222 0.38 3.72 -12.53
CA VAL A 222 0.72 2.44 -11.92
C VAL A 222 2.22 2.34 -11.71
N HIS A 223 2.64 2.14 -10.47
CA HIS A 223 4.02 1.87 -10.10
C HIS A 223 4.09 0.62 -9.25
N VAL A 224 5.10 -0.22 -9.46
CA VAL A 224 5.40 -1.35 -8.60
C VAL A 224 6.35 -0.90 -7.48
N GLY A 225 6.08 -1.35 -6.27
CA GLY A 225 6.96 -1.24 -5.10
C GLY A 225 7.07 -2.61 -4.44
N ALA A 226 7.95 -2.74 -3.47
CA ALA A 226 8.14 -3.98 -2.73
C ALA A 226 7.55 -3.89 -1.32
N ALA A 227 7.16 -5.04 -0.76
CA ALA A 227 6.82 -5.12 0.65
C ALA A 227 7.28 -6.45 1.27
N ILE A 228 7.68 -6.37 2.51
CA ILE A 228 7.86 -7.48 3.43
C ILE A 228 6.53 -7.61 4.17
N HIS A 229 5.82 -8.76 4.10
CA HIS A 229 4.55 -8.84 4.82
C HIS A 229 4.73 -8.48 6.31
N SER A 230 5.64 -9.15 6.96
CA SER A 230 6.10 -8.90 8.34
C SER A 230 7.29 -9.82 8.64
N ILE A 231 7.94 -9.67 9.77
CA ILE A 231 8.98 -10.63 10.21
C ILE A 231 8.40 -12.03 10.54
N ARG A 232 7.08 -12.12 10.71
CA ARG A 232 6.37 -13.40 10.88
C ARG A 232 6.30 -14.21 9.59
N ALA A 233 6.23 -13.52 8.47
CA ALA A 233 5.99 -14.13 7.15
C ALA A 233 7.24 -14.13 6.25
N VAL A 234 8.30 -13.40 6.63
CA VAL A 234 9.58 -13.41 5.91
C VAL A 234 10.69 -13.68 6.92
N PRO A 235 11.33 -14.85 6.89
CA PRO A 235 12.40 -15.22 7.81
C PRO A 235 13.55 -14.21 7.82
N ALA A 236 14.15 -13.94 8.98
CA ALA A 236 15.22 -12.96 9.16
C ALA A 236 16.38 -13.14 8.17
N ALA A 237 16.73 -14.39 7.85
CA ALA A 237 17.81 -14.71 6.89
C ALA A 237 17.54 -14.20 5.45
N ASN A 238 16.28 -13.92 5.11
CA ASN A 238 15.87 -13.48 3.77
C ASN A 238 15.71 -11.96 3.65
N LEU A 239 15.63 -11.24 4.77
CA LEU A 239 15.34 -9.80 4.79
C LEU A 239 16.40 -8.97 4.06
N GLN A 240 17.67 -9.34 4.14
CA GLN A 240 18.76 -8.60 3.49
C GLN A 240 18.55 -8.47 1.96
N ARG A 241 17.83 -9.40 1.33
CA ARG A 241 17.57 -9.36 -0.13
C ARG A 241 16.78 -8.11 -0.55
N PHE A 242 16.02 -7.50 0.36
CA PHE A 242 15.28 -6.27 0.08
C PHE A 242 16.17 -5.04 -0.07
N THR A 243 17.42 -5.09 0.38
CA THR A 243 18.40 -4.04 0.15
C THR A 243 18.85 -3.96 -1.32
N GLU A 244 18.65 -5.02 -2.09
CA GLU A 244 18.96 -5.10 -3.52
C GLU A 244 17.89 -4.41 -4.38
N LEU A 245 16.68 -4.18 -3.83
CA LEU A 245 15.57 -3.57 -4.54
C LEU A 245 15.67 -2.04 -4.52
N SER A 246 15.18 -1.40 -5.57
CA SER A 246 15.07 0.05 -5.64
C SER A 246 13.66 0.51 -5.24
N GLY A 247 13.56 1.76 -4.75
CA GLY A 247 12.27 2.35 -4.36
C GLY A 247 11.83 1.97 -2.94
N PRO A 248 10.58 2.32 -2.58
CA PRO A 248 10.07 2.12 -1.23
C PRO A 248 9.85 0.64 -0.92
N VAL A 249 10.12 0.27 0.35
CA VAL A 249 9.83 -1.04 0.92
C VAL A 249 8.88 -0.85 2.10
N HIS A 250 7.74 -1.54 2.07
CA HIS A 250 6.78 -1.50 3.17
C HIS A 250 6.86 -2.75 4.03
N VAL A 251 6.45 -2.65 5.31
CA VAL A 251 6.39 -3.78 6.24
C VAL A 251 5.33 -3.53 7.32
N HIS A 252 4.50 -4.54 7.66
CA HIS A 252 3.75 -4.51 8.92
C HIS A 252 4.72 -4.74 10.07
N LEU A 253 4.71 -3.86 11.05
CA LEU A 253 5.70 -3.84 12.12
C LEU A 253 5.05 -3.67 13.49
N SER A 254 5.28 -4.62 14.38
CA SER A 254 4.90 -4.53 15.80
C SER A 254 3.44 -4.09 16.01
N GLU A 255 2.53 -4.61 15.17
CA GLU A 255 1.10 -4.34 15.23
C GLU A 255 0.49 -4.93 16.49
N GLN A 256 0.88 -6.16 16.83
CA GLN A 256 0.38 -6.92 17.97
C GLN A 256 1.51 -7.27 18.95
N PRO A 257 1.27 -7.24 20.29
CA PRO A 257 2.27 -7.66 21.26
C PRO A 257 2.83 -9.06 21.01
N ALA A 258 1.99 -9.97 20.53
CA ALA A 258 2.37 -11.35 20.21
C ALA A 258 3.45 -11.45 19.12
N GLU A 259 3.54 -10.48 18.21
CA GLU A 259 4.63 -10.41 17.24
C GLU A 259 5.96 -10.12 17.92
N ASN A 260 5.97 -9.16 18.83
CA ASN A 260 7.18 -8.81 19.59
C ASN A 260 7.64 -9.96 20.48
N GLU A 261 6.70 -10.64 21.16
CA GLU A 261 6.99 -11.81 21.98
C GLU A 261 7.61 -12.95 21.15
N ALA A 262 7.00 -13.28 20.01
CA ALA A 262 7.52 -14.31 19.11
C ALA A 262 8.88 -13.93 18.50
N SER A 263 9.10 -12.66 18.17
CA SER A 263 10.39 -12.15 17.69
C SER A 263 11.48 -12.28 18.76
N GLN A 264 11.14 -11.90 19.99
CA GLN A 264 12.07 -12.00 21.12
C GLN A 264 12.43 -13.46 21.43
N GLU A 265 11.46 -14.38 21.36
CA GLU A 265 11.71 -15.80 21.57
C GLU A 265 12.60 -16.40 20.48
N ALA A 266 12.33 -16.10 19.21
CA ALA A 266 13.03 -16.70 18.08
C ALA A 266 14.39 -16.07 17.77
N TYR A 267 14.49 -14.73 17.90
CA TYR A 267 15.64 -13.96 17.43
C TYR A 267 16.40 -13.23 18.56
N GLY A 268 15.87 -13.21 19.79
CA GLY A 268 16.42 -12.42 20.91
C GLY A 268 16.45 -10.92 20.59
N ALA A 269 15.44 -10.44 19.86
CA ALA A 269 15.39 -9.08 19.33
C ALA A 269 13.93 -8.65 19.05
N THR A 270 13.67 -7.34 19.06
CA THR A 270 12.40 -6.79 18.59
C THR A 270 12.28 -6.92 17.08
N PRO A 271 11.06 -6.85 16.49
CA PRO A 271 10.87 -6.81 15.04
C PRO A 271 11.70 -5.71 14.36
N THR A 272 11.77 -4.53 14.95
CA THR A 272 12.58 -3.40 14.47
C THR A 272 14.06 -3.72 14.43
N GLU A 273 14.59 -4.31 15.52
CA GLU A 273 15.99 -4.72 15.57
C GLU A 273 16.33 -5.80 14.53
N VAL A 274 15.42 -6.76 14.31
CA VAL A 274 15.59 -7.79 13.26
C VAL A 274 15.71 -7.16 11.88
N LEU A 275 14.84 -6.20 11.56
CA LEU A 275 14.91 -5.43 10.30
C LEU A 275 16.21 -4.61 10.22
N ALA A 276 16.60 -3.93 11.30
CA ALA A 276 17.82 -3.12 11.34
C ALA A 276 19.08 -3.96 11.12
N ARG A 277 19.18 -5.13 11.73
CA ARG A 277 20.31 -6.07 11.56
C ARG A 277 20.43 -6.58 10.13
N SER A 278 19.33 -6.64 9.37
CA SER A 278 19.33 -7.02 7.96
C SER A 278 19.67 -5.88 6.99
N GLY A 279 19.78 -4.64 7.49
CA GLY A 279 20.08 -3.46 6.68
C GLY A 279 18.89 -2.87 5.92
N VAL A 280 17.64 -3.29 6.23
CA VAL A 280 16.42 -2.82 5.52
C VAL A 280 15.92 -1.49 6.07
N VAL A 281 16.34 -1.11 7.30
CA VAL A 281 15.88 0.12 7.96
C VAL A 281 16.67 1.31 7.42
N ASP A 282 16.06 2.01 6.47
CA ASP A 282 16.58 3.24 5.87
C ASP A 282 15.41 4.20 5.56
N ASP A 283 15.67 5.30 4.85
CA ASP A 283 14.65 6.31 4.49
C ASP A 283 13.64 5.83 3.43
N ARG A 284 13.85 4.65 2.83
CA ARG A 284 12.91 4.00 1.91
C ARG A 284 11.89 3.12 2.64
N LEU A 285 12.16 2.76 3.91
CA LEU A 285 11.28 1.91 4.69
C LEU A 285 10.01 2.65 5.08
N SER A 286 8.87 1.98 4.89
CA SER A 286 7.57 2.39 5.42
C SER A 286 7.07 1.31 6.39
N ALA A 287 7.16 1.60 7.68
CA ALA A 287 6.69 0.72 8.76
C ALA A 287 5.21 1.00 9.03
N VAL A 288 4.35 0.00 8.80
CA VAL A 288 2.91 0.11 9.01
C VAL A 288 2.58 -0.28 10.45
N HIS A 289 1.67 0.47 11.06
CA HIS A 289 1.25 0.44 12.45
C HIS A 289 2.33 0.93 13.41
N ALA A 290 3.39 0.15 13.62
CA ALA A 290 4.46 0.48 14.58
C ALA A 290 3.91 0.83 15.98
N THR A 291 2.95 0.01 16.45
CA THR A 291 2.14 0.29 17.65
C THR A 291 2.89 -0.03 18.94
N HIS A 292 3.58 -1.18 18.98
CA HIS A 292 4.21 -1.70 20.18
C HIS A 292 5.74 -1.62 20.10
N LEU A 293 6.29 -0.41 20.25
CA LEU A 293 7.72 -0.13 20.10
C LEU A 293 8.38 0.13 21.47
N SER A 294 9.64 -0.28 21.60
CA SER A 294 10.53 0.16 22.67
C SER A 294 11.12 1.56 22.37
N GLU A 295 11.76 2.18 23.36
CA GLU A 295 12.49 3.45 23.17
C GLU A 295 13.62 3.29 22.13
N GLU A 296 14.29 2.13 22.13
CA GLU A 296 15.34 1.79 21.17
C GLU A 296 14.78 1.65 19.74
N ASP A 297 13.60 1.01 19.58
CA ASP A 297 12.94 0.88 18.29
C ASP A 297 12.58 2.26 17.72
N ILE A 298 12.05 3.16 18.55
CA ILE A 298 11.73 4.55 18.17
C ILE A 298 12.99 5.28 17.72
N ALA A 299 14.11 5.13 18.45
CA ALA A 299 15.36 5.74 18.09
C ALA A 299 15.93 5.21 16.76
N ILE A 300 15.81 3.91 16.48
CA ILE A 300 16.22 3.27 15.22
C ILE A 300 15.39 3.83 14.04
N LEU A 301 14.07 3.80 14.15
CA LEU A 301 13.16 4.24 13.09
C LEU A 301 13.25 5.76 12.83
N GLY A 302 13.37 6.56 13.89
CA GLY A 302 13.56 8.00 13.79
C GLY A 302 14.91 8.37 13.19
N GLY A 303 15.98 7.72 13.65
CA GLY A 303 17.34 7.97 13.16
C GLY A 303 17.55 7.61 11.69
N SER A 304 16.83 6.63 11.18
CA SER A 304 16.83 6.24 9.77
C SER A 304 15.93 7.11 8.90
N ARG A 305 15.08 7.94 9.50
CA ARG A 305 14.04 8.71 8.82
C ARG A 305 13.01 7.83 8.08
N SER A 306 12.78 6.62 8.58
CA SER A 306 11.74 5.74 8.05
C SER A 306 10.37 6.42 8.10
N THR A 307 9.50 6.06 7.18
CA THR A 307 8.09 6.49 7.21
C THR A 307 7.31 5.56 8.12
N ILE A 308 6.52 6.13 9.03
CA ILE A 308 5.56 5.39 9.85
C ILE A 308 4.17 5.61 9.27
N VAL A 309 3.50 4.53 8.91
CA VAL A 309 2.15 4.58 8.34
C VAL A 309 1.15 4.18 9.42
N MET A 310 0.52 5.19 10.04
CA MET A 310 -0.53 4.97 11.04
C MET A 310 -1.84 4.61 10.37
N CYS A 311 -2.54 3.60 10.90
CA CYS A 311 -3.84 3.14 10.43
C CYS A 311 -4.90 3.25 11.54
N PRO A 312 -5.26 4.47 12.00
CA PRO A 312 -6.00 4.68 13.24
C PRO A 312 -7.37 4.01 13.28
N CYS A 313 -8.00 3.80 12.12
CA CYS A 313 -9.30 3.12 12.05
C CYS A 313 -9.17 1.63 12.32
N THR A 314 -8.16 0.98 11.74
CA THR A 314 -7.86 -0.44 11.97
C THR A 314 -7.39 -0.68 13.38
N GLU A 315 -6.44 0.11 13.85
CA GLU A 315 -5.89 0.05 15.20
C GLU A 315 -6.98 0.19 16.26
N ALA A 316 -7.98 1.05 16.02
CA ALA A 316 -9.15 1.18 16.89
C ALA A 316 -10.14 -0.02 16.76
N ASP A 317 -10.37 -0.52 15.54
CA ASP A 317 -11.32 -1.60 15.27
C ASP A 317 -10.81 -2.96 15.75
N LEU A 318 -9.49 -3.20 15.73
CA LEU A 318 -8.83 -4.42 16.21
C LEU A 318 -8.36 -4.32 17.67
N ALA A 319 -8.49 -3.14 18.28
CA ALA A 319 -8.00 -2.85 19.63
C ALA A 319 -6.48 -3.05 19.77
N ASP A 320 -5.71 -2.72 18.75
CA ASP A 320 -4.26 -2.87 18.70
C ASP A 320 -3.55 -1.93 19.68
N GLY A 321 -4.19 -0.84 20.05
CA GLY A 321 -3.63 0.20 20.89
C GLY A 321 -3.38 1.52 20.14
N ILE A 322 -2.61 2.40 20.77
CA ILE A 322 -2.22 3.70 20.21
C ILE A 322 -0.69 3.71 20.12
N GLY A 323 -0.17 3.76 18.91
CA GLY A 323 1.28 3.81 18.67
C GLY A 323 1.90 5.14 19.14
N PRO A 324 3.23 5.17 19.41
CA PRO A 324 3.97 6.32 19.94
C PRO A 324 4.31 7.34 18.84
N VAL A 325 3.27 7.84 18.16
CA VAL A 325 3.39 8.69 16.96
C VAL A 325 4.15 9.99 17.22
N ARG A 326 3.95 10.56 18.42
CA ARG A 326 4.61 11.80 18.82
C ARG A 326 6.09 11.58 19.01
N GLU A 327 6.44 10.52 19.73
CA GLU A 327 7.82 10.14 20.03
C GLU A 327 8.58 9.78 18.75
N LEU A 328 7.94 9.07 17.82
CA LEU A 328 8.48 8.74 16.50
C LEU A 328 8.76 10.01 15.67
N ALA A 329 7.81 10.94 15.63
CA ALA A 329 7.99 12.23 14.94
C ALA A 329 9.11 13.08 15.56
N ASP A 330 9.15 13.15 16.89
CA ASP A 330 10.19 13.87 17.63
C ASP A 330 11.58 13.23 17.45
N ALA A 331 11.65 11.91 17.23
CA ALA A 331 12.88 11.18 16.88
C ALA A 331 13.32 11.35 15.42
N GLY A 332 12.48 11.91 14.54
CA GLY A 332 12.80 12.23 13.15
C GLY A 332 12.16 11.34 12.09
N ALA A 333 11.28 10.41 12.48
CA ALA A 333 10.50 9.62 11.54
C ALA A 333 9.51 10.49 10.76
N VAL A 334 9.20 10.07 9.52
CA VAL A 334 8.15 10.68 8.70
C VAL A 334 6.82 10.03 9.02
N ILE A 335 5.78 10.82 9.32
CA ILE A 335 4.46 10.29 9.64
C ILE A 335 3.55 10.35 8.43
N SER A 336 2.87 9.25 8.14
CA SER A 336 1.87 9.12 7.09
C SER A 336 0.63 8.41 7.60
N LEU A 337 -0.45 8.42 6.81
CA LEU A 337 -1.72 7.79 7.16
C LEU A 337 -2.12 6.75 6.12
N GLY A 338 -2.60 5.62 6.59
CA GLY A 338 -3.19 4.55 5.81
C GLY A 338 -4.63 4.27 6.22
N SER A 339 -5.44 3.75 5.31
CA SER A 339 -6.82 3.33 5.61
C SER A 339 -6.91 1.89 6.10
N ASP A 340 -6.02 1.05 5.64
CA ASP A 340 -5.95 -0.40 5.90
C ASP A 340 -7.27 -1.18 5.67
N GLN A 341 -8.32 -0.52 5.23
CA GLN A 341 -9.60 -0.99 4.66
C GLN A 341 -10.48 -1.91 5.51
N ILE A 342 -10.20 -2.14 6.80
CA ILE A 342 -10.99 -3.08 7.62
C ILE A 342 -12.45 -2.62 7.79
N GLY A 343 -12.69 -1.33 7.96
CA GLY A 343 -14.03 -0.81 8.16
C GLY A 343 -14.46 0.28 7.18
N ARG A 344 -13.51 1.04 6.62
CA ARG A 344 -13.75 2.27 5.88
C ARG A 344 -12.75 2.51 4.77
N ALA A 345 -13.17 3.12 3.68
CA ALA A 345 -12.27 3.55 2.60
C ALA A 345 -11.45 4.80 2.96
N SER A 346 -11.84 5.52 3.99
CA SER A 346 -11.09 6.68 4.50
C SER A 346 -11.32 6.90 5.99
N CYS A 347 -10.29 7.33 6.70
CA CYS A 347 -10.38 7.73 8.11
C CYS A 347 -11.11 9.07 8.32
N ARG A 348 -11.54 9.76 7.26
CA ARG A 348 -12.21 11.08 7.33
C ARG A 348 -13.65 11.03 7.83
N GLU A 349 -14.28 9.86 7.92
CA GLU A 349 -15.72 9.76 8.26
C GLU A 349 -16.05 9.98 9.75
N ARG A 350 -15.08 10.31 10.60
CA ARG A 350 -15.29 10.55 12.05
C ARG A 350 -14.97 11.97 12.53
N VAL A 351 -14.90 12.94 11.65
CA VAL A 351 -14.80 14.34 12.07
C VAL A 351 -16.13 15.02 11.97
#